data_aa01be76897a15359d493091f6160e4f
#
_entry.id   aa01be76897a15359d493091f6160e4f
#
_cell.length_a   1.000
_cell.length_b   1.000
_cell.length_c   1.000
_cell.angle_alpha   90.00
_cell.angle_beta   90.00
_cell.angle_gamma   90.00
#
_symmetry.space_group_name_H-M   'P 1'
#
loop_
_entity.id
_entity.type
_entity.pdbx_description
1 polymer ?
#
loop_
_entity_poly.entity_id
_entity_poly.type
_entity_poly.pdbx_seq_one_letter_code
_entity_poly.pdbx_strand_id
1 'polypeptide(L)'
;MYKRQYTQDESYYLLDADEDEETYVYLGLKEGVDKKEMERELRAAEKGEERFPVEKYVNKIPVKKHDHVLIPAGTVHCSGKNTMVLEISATPYIFTFKLWDWGRLGMDGLPRPIHLDHGMKNIQWNRDTKWVYDNIVGQTRTMEKTENCEVERTGLHSREFIDTIRYTLSGPHTVSMDDTVHVMNLVEGRSARIESMDGSFAAFTVHYAETAIVPAAVGTYRIVPEEGEMIRMLVASVR
;
A
#
# COMPACT_ATOMS: atom_id res chain seq x y z
N MET A 1 -29.38 2.67 -8.54
CA MET A 1 -28.61 2.97 -7.32
C MET A 1 -27.84 1.72 -6.92
N TYR A 2 -26.56 1.63 -7.22
CA TYR A 2 -25.76 0.44 -7.00
C TYR A 2 -25.32 0.39 -5.53
N LYS A 3 -26.00 -0.38 -4.71
CA LYS A 3 -25.55 -0.72 -3.36
C LYS A 3 -24.56 -1.90 -3.41
N ARG A 4 -23.44 -1.76 -4.08
CA ARG A 4 -22.32 -2.67 -3.87
C ARG A 4 -21.46 -2.08 -2.77
N GLN A 5 -21.64 -2.57 -1.57
CA GLN A 5 -20.72 -2.30 -0.46
C GLN A 5 -19.47 -3.15 -0.68
N TYR A 6 -18.39 -2.52 -1.03
CA TYR A 6 -17.05 -3.12 -0.97
C TYR A 6 -16.10 -2.12 -0.32
N THR A 7 -15.10 -2.62 0.35
CA THR A 7 -14.02 -1.78 0.88
C THR A 7 -13.06 -1.40 -0.25
N GLN A 8 -12.20 -0.43 0.00
CA GLN A 8 -11.19 -0.04 -0.98
C GLN A 8 -10.19 -1.17 -1.24
N ASP A 9 -9.74 -1.27 -2.48
CA ASP A 9 -8.53 -1.99 -2.83
C ASP A 9 -7.34 -1.03 -2.62
N GLU A 10 -6.33 -1.48 -1.90
CA GLU A 10 -5.18 -0.66 -1.52
C GLU A 10 -3.90 -1.48 -1.43
N SER A 11 -2.79 -0.81 -1.19
CA SER A 11 -1.52 -1.45 -0.94
C SER A 11 -0.67 -0.58 -0.02
N TYR A 12 0.26 -1.21 0.71
CA TYR A 12 1.24 -0.53 1.55
C TYR A 12 2.63 -0.69 0.96
N TYR A 13 3.22 0.41 0.55
CA TYR A 13 4.63 0.48 0.23
C TYR A 13 5.39 1.05 1.43
N LEU A 14 6.37 0.31 1.93
CA LEU A 14 7.15 0.70 3.09
C LEU A 14 8.20 1.73 2.66
N LEU A 15 7.91 3.01 2.89
CA LEU A 15 8.82 4.13 2.60
C LEU A 15 10.03 4.11 3.51
N ASP A 16 9.78 3.77 4.78
CA ASP A 16 10.82 3.62 5.78
C ASP A 16 10.42 2.59 6.84
N ALA A 17 11.41 1.98 7.43
CA ALA A 17 11.26 0.99 8.48
C ALA A 17 12.48 1.10 9.41
N ASP A 18 12.25 1.06 10.72
CA ASP A 18 13.33 1.10 11.70
C ASP A 18 14.19 -0.16 11.55
N GLU A 19 15.50 0.01 11.34
CA GLU A 19 16.43 -1.11 11.17
C GLU A 19 16.84 -1.75 12.50
N ASP A 20 16.70 -1.02 13.60
CA ASP A 20 17.10 -1.45 14.95
C ASP A 20 15.95 -2.09 15.74
N GLU A 21 14.69 -1.96 15.26
CA GLU A 21 13.51 -2.50 15.91
C GLU A 21 12.69 -3.42 14.99
N GLU A 22 11.85 -4.25 15.60
CA GLU A 22 10.90 -5.09 14.88
C GLU A 22 9.88 -4.22 14.15
N THR A 23 9.87 -4.30 12.81
CA THR A 23 8.93 -3.64 11.93
C THR A 23 8.02 -4.68 11.25
N TYR A 24 6.72 -4.39 11.19
CA TYR A 24 5.73 -5.35 10.70
C TYR A 24 4.46 -4.66 10.21
N VAL A 25 3.67 -5.41 9.48
CA VAL A 25 2.27 -5.12 9.19
C VAL A 25 1.38 -6.26 9.70
N TYR A 26 0.15 -5.94 10.07
CA TYR A 26 -0.88 -6.96 10.27
C TYR A 26 -1.59 -7.20 8.95
N LEU A 27 -1.72 -8.47 8.51
CA LEU A 27 -2.22 -8.76 7.19
C LEU A 27 -2.86 -10.15 7.10
N GLY A 28 -4.16 -10.18 6.78
CA GLY A 28 -4.94 -11.41 6.69
C GLY A 28 -5.14 -12.11 8.02
N LEU A 29 -5.94 -13.16 8.02
CA LEU A 29 -6.27 -13.92 9.21
C LEU A 29 -5.28 -15.07 9.42
N LYS A 30 -5.13 -15.52 10.65
CA LYS A 30 -4.44 -16.78 10.92
C LYS A 30 -5.29 -17.97 10.47
N GLU A 31 -4.64 -19.09 10.22
CA GLU A 31 -5.34 -20.34 9.90
C GLU A 31 -6.26 -20.77 11.04
N GLY A 32 -7.45 -21.29 10.69
CA GLY A 32 -8.38 -21.84 11.66
C GLY A 32 -9.08 -20.86 12.60
N VAL A 33 -9.09 -19.56 12.28
CA VAL A 33 -9.78 -18.53 13.08
C VAL A 33 -11.27 -18.86 13.23
N ASP A 34 -11.74 -18.96 14.48
CA ASP A 34 -13.17 -19.02 14.79
C ASP A 34 -13.82 -17.64 14.68
N LYS A 35 -14.69 -17.50 13.68
CA LYS A 35 -15.39 -16.23 13.38
C LYS A 35 -16.23 -15.72 14.54
N LYS A 36 -16.93 -16.62 15.25
CA LYS A 36 -17.81 -16.24 16.35
C LYS A 36 -17.02 -15.81 17.56
N GLU A 37 -15.90 -16.49 17.83
CA GLU A 37 -15.02 -16.13 18.91
C GLU A 37 -14.36 -14.78 18.63
N MET A 38 -13.83 -14.55 17.43
CA MET A 38 -13.24 -13.27 17.02
C MET A 38 -14.26 -12.12 17.13
N GLU A 39 -15.50 -12.32 16.65
CA GLU A 39 -16.56 -11.32 16.77
C GLU A 39 -16.90 -11.01 18.23
N ARG A 40 -17.03 -12.03 19.07
CA ARG A 40 -17.29 -11.85 20.51
C ARG A 40 -16.22 -10.99 21.18
N GLU A 41 -14.94 -11.27 20.92
CA GLU A 41 -13.83 -10.53 21.51
C GLU A 41 -13.71 -9.10 20.95
N LEU A 42 -14.02 -8.89 19.67
CA LEU A 42 -14.14 -7.54 19.09
C LEU A 42 -15.29 -6.75 19.74
N ARG A 43 -16.44 -7.38 20.01
CA ARG A 43 -17.57 -6.75 20.69
C ARG A 43 -17.25 -6.40 22.16
N ALA A 44 -16.48 -7.22 22.86
CA ALA A 44 -16.01 -6.90 24.19
C ALA A 44 -15.05 -5.69 24.17
N ALA A 45 -14.14 -5.65 23.18
CA ALA A 45 -13.24 -4.53 22.98
C ALA A 45 -13.96 -3.23 22.58
N GLU A 46 -15.04 -3.30 21.80
CA GLU A 46 -15.90 -2.16 21.45
C GLU A 46 -16.47 -1.47 22.69
N LYS A 47 -16.85 -2.26 23.70
CA LYS A 47 -17.39 -1.76 24.96
C LYS A 47 -16.32 -1.31 25.96
N GLY A 48 -15.05 -1.57 25.65
CA GLY A 48 -13.95 -1.30 26.56
C GLY A 48 -13.80 -2.31 27.70
N GLU A 49 -14.48 -3.45 27.63
CA GLU A 49 -14.42 -4.51 28.64
C GLU A 49 -13.07 -5.24 28.63
N GLU A 50 -12.54 -5.52 27.43
CA GLU A 50 -11.27 -6.22 27.24
C GLU A 50 -10.51 -5.64 26.05
N ARG A 51 -9.17 -5.85 26.02
CA ARG A 51 -8.37 -5.50 24.87
C ARG A 51 -8.44 -6.64 23.84
N PHE A 52 -8.72 -6.32 22.57
CA PHE A 52 -8.74 -7.30 21.49
C PHE A 52 -7.33 -7.92 21.30
N PRO A 53 -7.19 -9.26 21.40
CA PRO A 53 -5.91 -9.93 21.21
C PRO A 53 -5.60 -10.13 19.74
N VAL A 54 -5.22 -9.06 19.03
CA VAL A 54 -5.05 -9.03 17.58
C VAL A 54 -4.16 -10.16 17.06
N GLU A 55 -3.08 -10.47 17.74
CA GLU A 55 -2.12 -11.50 17.32
C GLU A 55 -2.65 -12.95 17.47
N LYS A 56 -3.78 -13.13 18.13
CA LYS A 56 -4.50 -14.40 18.12
C LYS A 56 -5.17 -14.68 16.76
N TYR A 57 -5.60 -13.63 16.06
CA TYR A 57 -6.47 -13.71 14.89
C TYR A 57 -5.83 -13.24 13.59
N VAL A 58 -4.89 -12.30 13.64
CA VAL A 58 -4.32 -11.64 12.47
C VAL A 58 -2.82 -11.97 12.38
N ASN A 59 -2.36 -12.21 11.16
CA ASN A 59 -0.92 -12.44 10.93
C ASN A 59 -0.13 -11.16 11.17
N LYS A 60 0.98 -11.29 11.88
CA LYS A 60 2.00 -10.27 12.03
C LYS A 60 3.13 -10.60 11.06
N ILE A 61 3.25 -9.82 9.98
CA ILE A 61 4.19 -10.05 8.89
C ILE A 61 5.37 -9.10 9.04
N PRO A 62 6.59 -9.59 9.23
CA PRO A 62 7.78 -8.75 9.22
C PRO A 62 7.94 -8.04 7.88
N VAL A 63 8.30 -6.76 7.92
CA VAL A 63 8.54 -5.94 6.74
C VAL A 63 9.77 -5.08 6.91
N LYS A 64 10.34 -4.66 5.78
CA LYS A 64 11.47 -3.74 5.70
C LYS A 64 11.20 -2.64 4.69
N LYS A 65 12.03 -1.63 4.70
CA LYS A 65 12.00 -0.56 3.69
C LYS A 65 11.95 -1.14 2.27
N HIS A 66 11.09 -0.58 1.43
CA HIS A 66 10.81 -0.98 0.05
C HIS A 66 10.03 -2.28 -0.15
N ASP A 67 9.59 -2.94 0.91
CA ASP A 67 8.59 -3.98 0.76
C ASP A 67 7.26 -3.37 0.29
N HIS A 68 6.53 -4.13 -0.51
CA HIS A 68 5.21 -3.75 -0.99
C HIS A 68 4.22 -4.89 -0.74
N VAL A 69 3.19 -4.63 0.01
CA VAL A 69 2.14 -5.60 0.32
C VAL A 69 0.83 -5.15 -0.28
N LEU A 70 0.15 -6.06 -0.97
CA LEU A 70 -1.12 -5.80 -1.64
C LEU A 70 -2.26 -6.09 -0.68
N ILE A 71 -3.30 -5.24 -0.70
CA ILE A 71 -4.42 -5.32 0.25
C ILE A 71 -5.75 -5.24 -0.52
N PRO A 72 -6.13 -6.32 -1.21
CA PRO A 72 -7.42 -6.36 -1.89
C PRO A 72 -8.57 -6.23 -0.90
N ALA A 73 -9.64 -5.53 -1.31
CA ALA A 73 -10.81 -5.23 -0.50
C ALA A 73 -11.33 -6.44 0.30
N GLY A 74 -11.55 -6.26 1.59
CA GLY A 74 -11.98 -7.30 2.53
C GLY A 74 -10.84 -8.09 3.21
N THR A 75 -9.57 -7.72 2.99
CA THR A 75 -8.43 -8.23 3.76
C THR A 75 -8.35 -7.48 5.08
N VAL A 76 -8.32 -8.21 6.20
CA VAL A 76 -8.04 -7.61 7.51
C VAL A 76 -6.59 -7.17 7.54
N HIS A 77 -6.35 -5.89 7.87
CA HIS A 77 -4.99 -5.34 7.83
C HIS A 77 -4.82 -4.12 8.72
N CYS A 78 -3.58 -3.79 9.00
CA CYS A 78 -3.16 -2.56 9.67
C CYS A 78 -1.64 -2.42 9.55
N SER A 79 -1.12 -1.19 9.46
CA SER A 79 0.31 -0.94 9.65
C SER A 79 0.74 -1.20 11.09
N GLY A 80 1.96 -1.66 11.29
CA GLY A 80 2.59 -1.82 12.60
C GLY A 80 3.27 -0.53 13.08
N LYS A 81 3.89 -0.62 14.24
CA LYS A 81 4.78 0.44 14.74
C LYS A 81 6.08 0.49 13.93
N ASN A 82 6.79 1.61 14.03
CA ASN A 82 8.12 1.81 13.44
C ASN A 82 8.17 1.67 11.91
N THR A 83 7.03 1.88 11.24
CA THR A 83 6.93 1.87 9.78
C THR A 83 6.38 3.17 9.24
N MET A 84 6.94 3.66 8.15
CA MET A 84 6.38 4.75 7.35
C MET A 84 5.81 4.17 6.06
N VAL A 85 4.51 4.31 5.89
CA VAL A 85 3.76 3.68 4.79
C VAL A 85 3.32 4.72 3.77
N LEU A 86 3.59 4.47 2.51
CA LEU A 86 2.88 5.08 1.38
C LEU A 86 1.72 4.16 1.02
N GLU A 87 0.50 4.58 1.35
CA GLU A 87 -0.73 3.89 0.94
C GLU A 87 -1.09 4.31 -0.49
N ILE A 88 -1.32 3.33 -1.35
CA ILE A 88 -1.85 3.54 -2.70
C ILE A 88 -3.22 2.88 -2.72
N SER A 89 -4.27 3.69 -2.79
CA SER A 89 -5.65 3.22 -2.73
C SER A 89 -6.49 3.62 -3.93
N ALA A 90 -7.40 2.72 -4.28
CA ALA A 90 -8.25 2.78 -5.45
C ALA A 90 -9.68 3.23 -5.09
N THR A 91 -9.83 4.36 -4.41
CA THR A 91 -11.16 4.85 -4.05
C THR A 91 -11.20 6.38 -4.01
N PRO A 92 -12.28 7.01 -4.52
CA PRO A 92 -12.47 8.46 -4.45
C PRO A 92 -12.87 8.92 -3.04
N TYR A 93 -13.13 8.02 -2.12
CA TYR A 93 -13.59 8.30 -0.76
C TYR A 93 -13.11 7.21 0.21
N ILE A 94 -12.87 7.56 1.46
CA ILE A 94 -12.49 6.58 2.49
C ILE A 94 -13.59 5.55 2.64
N PHE A 95 -13.32 4.30 2.25
CA PHE A 95 -14.27 3.19 2.30
C PHE A 95 -13.69 2.01 3.07
N THR A 96 -13.29 2.29 4.31
CA THR A 96 -12.73 1.30 5.22
C THR A 96 -13.62 1.10 6.44
N PHE A 97 -13.68 -0.12 6.96
CA PHE A 97 -14.37 -0.44 8.19
C PHE A 97 -13.35 -0.72 9.30
N LYS A 98 -13.34 0.15 10.29
CA LYS A 98 -12.48 -0.03 11.44
C LYS A 98 -13.04 -1.14 12.34
N LEU A 99 -12.32 -2.27 12.42
CA LEU A 99 -12.70 -3.41 13.27
C LEU A 99 -12.23 -3.22 14.72
N TRP A 100 -11.11 -2.54 14.92
CA TRP A 100 -10.54 -2.22 16.22
C TRP A 100 -9.60 -1.00 16.10
N ASP A 101 -9.58 -0.14 17.10
CA ASP A 101 -8.72 1.06 17.12
C ASP A 101 -7.74 1.05 18.29
N TRP A 102 -7.10 -0.09 18.57
CA TRP A 102 -6.06 -0.26 19.60
C TRP A 102 -6.53 0.08 21.02
N GLY A 103 -7.84 0.11 21.29
CA GLY A 103 -8.41 0.55 22.55
C GLY A 103 -8.21 2.04 22.83
N ARG A 104 -7.94 2.85 21.79
CA ARG A 104 -7.82 4.31 21.94
C ARG A 104 -9.14 4.92 22.40
N LEU A 105 -9.02 5.86 23.34
CA LEU A 105 -10.17 6.58 23.86
C LEU A 105 -10.42 7.88 23.08
N GLY A 106 -11.67 8.27 22.98
CA GLY A 106 -12.09 9.61 22.54
C GLY A 106 -11.86 10.65 23.64
N MET A 107 -12.16 11.92 23.34
CA MET A 107 -12.09 13.00 24.32
C MET A 107 -13.12 12.86 25.47
N ASP A 108 -14.15 12.05 25.25
CA ASP A 108 -15.18 11.68 26.21
C ASP A 108 -14.77 10.54 27.15
N GLY A 109 -13.56 9.99 27.00
CA GLY A 109 -13.04 8.86 27.76
C GLY A 109 -13.63 7.50 27.37
N LEU A 110 -14.43 7.42 26.30
CA LEU A 110 -14.99 6.18 25.77
C LEU A 110 -14.12 5.63 24.65
N PRO A 111 -14.17 4.31 24.37
CA PRO A 111 -13.53 3.73 23.19
C PRO A 111 -13.97 4.43 21.90
N ARG A 112 -13.02 4.71 21.00
CA ARG A 112 -13.34 5.35 19.73
C ARG A 112 -14.27 4.45 18.89
N PRO A 113 -15.22 5.05 18.13
CA PRO A 113 -16.19 4.29 17.34
C PRO A 113 -15.51 3.36 16.32
N ILE A 114 -16.03 2.14 16.24
CA ILE A 114 -15.65 1.12 15.27
C ILE A 114 -16.90 0.64 14.48
N HIS A 115 -16.68 -0.15 13.42
CA HIS A 115 -17.74 -0.44 12.44
C HIS A 115 -18.00 -1.94 12.32
N LEU A 116 -18.20 -2.65 13.45
CA LEU A 116 -18.28 -4.12 13.46
C LEU A 116 -19.43 -4.68 12.64
N ASP A 117 -20.63 -4.09 12.71
CA ASP A 117 -21.80 -4.59 11.99
C ASP A 117 -21.65 -4.65 10.48
N HIS A 118 -20.87 -3.71 9.94
CA HIS A 118 -20.55 -3.66 8.51
C HIS A 118 -19.24 -4.39 8.20
N GLY A 119 -18.22 -4.20 9.03
CA GLY A 119 -16.90 -4.77 8.83
C GLY A 119 -16.92 -6.29 8.80
N MET A 120 -17.58 -6.94 9.77
CA MET A 120 -17.68 -8.39 9.85
C MET A 120 -18.32 -9.03 8.61
N LYS A 121 -19.21 -8.31 7.92
CA LYS A 121 -19.86 -8.76 6.68
C LYS A 121 -18.95 -8.66 5.45
N ASN A 122 -17.89 -7.85 5.54
CA ASN A 122 -16.97 -7.60 4.42
C ASN A 122 -15.67 -8.39 4.50
N ILE A 123 -15.35 -8.99 5.64
CA ILE A 123 -14.16 -9.82 5.80
C ILE A 123 -14.20 -11.02 4.84
N GLN A 124 -13.12 -11.17 4.09
CA GLN A 124 -12.88 -12.36 3.27
C GLN A 124 -12.15 -13.41 4.14
N TRP A 125 -12.92 -14.30 4.73
CA TRP A 125 -12.46 -15.26 5.75
C TRP A 125 -11.48 -16.32 5.24
N ASN A 126 -11.40 -16.50 3.94
CA ASN A 126 -10.45 -17.39 3.27
C ASN A 126 -9.07 -16.78 3.01
N ARG A 127 -8.85 -15.54 3.45
CA ARG A 127 -7.54 -14.88 3.36
C ARG A 127 -6.72 -15.17 4.61
N ASP A 128 -6.38 -16.44 4.73
CA ASP A 128 -5.55 -16.97 5.81
C ASP A 128 -4.05 -16.78 5.54
N THR A 129 -3.22 -17.26 6.44
CA THR A 129 -1.76 -17.17 6.36
C THR A 129 -1.23 -17.65 5.02
N LYS A 130 -1.66 -18.82 4.57
CA LYS A 130 -1.21 -19.39 3.30
C LYS A 130 -1.60 -18.50 2.13
N TRP A 131 -2.87 -18.06 2.09
CA TRP A 131 -3.34 -17.18 1.03
C TRP A 131 -2.57 -15.86 0.98
N VAL A 132 -2.24 -15.27 2.13
CA VAL A 132 -1.47 -14.02 2.24
C VAL A 132 -0.11 -14.15 1.55
N TYR A 133 0.66 -15.18 1.89
CA TYR A 133 1.99 -15.39 1.29
C TYR A 133 1.92 -15.80 -0.18
N ASP A 134 0.92 -16.56 -0.59
CA ASP A 134 0.76 -16.98 -1.98
C ASP A 134 0.32 -15.83 -2.91
N ASN A 135 -0.34 -14.78 -2.40
CA ASN A 135 -1.03 -13.82 -3.25
C ASN A 135 -0.63 -12.35 -3.07
N ILE A 136 -0.21 -11.92 -1.88
CA ILE A 136 -0.11 -10.48 -1.58
C ILE A 136 1.17 -10.02 -0.89
N VAL A 137 2.03 -10.94 -0.49
CA VAL A 137 3.36 -10.65 0.08
C VAL A 137 4.43 -11.18 -0.86
N GLY A 138 5.49 -10.39 -1.10
CA GLY A 138 6.63 -10.80 -1.91
C GLY A 138 6.31 -11.02 -3.39
N GLN A 139 5.30 -10.38 -3.94
CA GLN A 139 4.82 -10.57 -5.31
C GLN A 139 5.57 -9.71 -6.35
N THR A 140 6.68 -9.09 -5.98
CA THR A 140 7.49 -8.26 -6.89
C THR A 140 8.08 -9.10 -8.03
N ARG A 141 8.02 -8.54 -9.25
CA ARG A 141 8.55 -9.17 -10.46
C ARG A 141 9.45 -8.20 -11.22
N THR A 142 10.71 -8.57 -11.43
CA THR A 142 11.63 -7.82 -12.29
C THR A 142 11.16 -7.91 -13.74
N MET A 143 11.04 -6.76 -14.40
CA MET A 143 10.66 -6.60 -15.80
C MET A 143 11.86 -6.31 -16.68
N GLU A 144 12.77 -5.45 -16.19
CA GLU A 144 13.99 -5.05 -16.89
C GLU A 144 15.12 -4.89 -15.86
N LYS A 145 16.34 -5.25 -16.25
CA LYS A 145 17.54 -5.00 -15.46
C LYS A 145 18.74 -4.75 -16.36
N THR A 146 19.36 -3.58 -16.16
CA THR A 146 20.61 -3.17 -16.80
C THR A 146 21.57 -2.67 -15.73
N GLU A 147 22.73 -2.19 -16.12
CA GLU A 147 23.72 -1.61 -15.18
C GLU A 147 23.16 -0.39 -14.43
N ASN A 148 22.38 0.46 -15.11
CA ASN A 148 21.90 1.74 -14.56
C ASN A 148 20.38 1.78 -14.29
N CYS A 149 19.68 0.67 -14.48
CA CYS A 149 18.23 0.61 -14.37
C CYS A 149 17.75 -0.77 -13.93
N GLU A 150 16.88 -0.80 -12.92
CA GLU A 150 16.07 -1.96 -12.61
C GLU A 150 14.60 -1.53 -12.54
N VAL A 151 13.76 -2.21 -13.33
CA VAL A 151 12.32 -1.96 -13.39
C VAL A 151 11.59 -3.17 -12.82
N GLU A 152 10.79 -2.95 -11.81
CA GLU A 152 10.08 -4.00 -11.11
C GLU A 152 8.60 -3.68 -11.03
N ARG A 153 7.76 -4.64 -11.37
CA ARG A 153 6.34 -4.58 -11.11
C ARG A 153 6.07 -5.05 -9.68
N THR A 154 5.52 -4.18 -8.86
CA THR A 154 5.26 -4.45 -7.44
C THR A 154 3.76 -4.64 -7.14
N GLY A 155 2.86 -4.05 -7.93
CA GLY A 155 1.42 -4.23 -7.83
C GLY A 155 0.91 -5.31 -8.79
N LEU A 156 0.73 -6.55 -8.30
CA LEU A 156 0.45 -7.72 -9.15
C LEU A 156 -0.92 -8.37 -8.93
N HIS A 157 -1.65 -8.04 -7.86
CA HIS A 157 -2.88 -8.74 -7.54
C HIS A 157 -3.96 -8.45 -8.60
N SER A 158 -4.52 -9.50 -9.19
CA SER A 158 -5.45 -9.42 -10.32
C SER A 158 -6.78 -8.71 -10.02
N ARG A 159 -7.14 -8.58 -8.74
CA ARG A 159 -8.36 -7.89 -8.29
C ARG A 159 -8.20 -6.38 -8.21
N GLU A 160 -6.97 -5.90 -8.10
CA GLU A 160 -6.68 -4.47 -8.04
C GLU A 160 -6.53 -3.92 -9.46
N PHE A 161 -7.17 -2.79 -9.75
CA PHE A 161 -7.06 -2.13 -11.05
C PHE A 161 -5.94 -1.10 -11.10
N ILE A 162 -5.32 -0.76 -9.96
CA ILE A 162 -4.09 -0.01 -9.91
C ILE A 162 -2.91 -0.97 -10.04
N ASP A 163 -2.01 -0.63 -10.94
CA ASP A 163 -0.72 -1.28 -11.08
C ASP A 163 0.39 -0.35 -10.58
N THR A 164 1.46 -0.91 -10.06
CA THR A 164 2.59 -0.14 -9.58
C THR A 164 3.89 -0.69 -10.10
N ILE A 165 4.72 0.21 -10.64
CA ILE A 165 6.06 -0.10 -11.14
C ILE A 165 7.07 0.71 -10.34
N ARG A 166 8.13 0.04 -9.87
CA ARG A 166 9.26 0.66 -9.23
C ARG A 166 10.43 0.73 -10.19
N TYR A 167 10.95 1.93 -10.37
CA TYR A 167 12.15 2.22 -11.14
C TYR A 167 13.29 2.51 -10.17
N THR A 168 14.34 1.68 -10.17
CA THR A 168 15.61 1.95 -9.48
C THR A 168 16.60 2.42 -10.54
N LEU A 169 17.03 3.66 -10.46
CA LEU A 169 17.76 4.34 -11.52
C LEU A 169 19.03 5.01 -11.00
N SER A 170 20.15 4.82 -11.70
CA SER A 170 21.39 5.61 -11.55
C SER A 170 21.72 6.43 -12.81
N GLY A 171 20.81 6.49 -13.77
CA GLY A 171 20.87 7.27 -14.99
C GLY A 171 19.50 7.59 -15.56
N PRO A 172 19.43 8.42 -16.62
CA PRO A 172 18.16 8.78 -17.24
C PRO A 172 17.42 7.56 -17.79
N HIS A 173 16.09 7.47 -17.54
CA HIS A 173 15.24 6.40 -18.04
C HIS A 173 13.96 6.98 -18.66
N THR A 174 13.58 6.46 -19.84
CA THR A 174 12.36 6.87 -20.55
C THR A 174 11.19 5.96 -20.21
N VAL A 175 10.07 6.56 -19.84
CA VAL A 175 8.86 5.86 -19.43
C VAL A 175 7.74 6.12 -20.43
N SER A 176 7.14 5.04 -20.97
CA SER A 176 5.89 5.10 -21.73
C SER A 176 4.69 5.04 -20.80
N MET A 177 3.63 5.76 -21.13
CA MET A 177 2.44 5.87 -20.26
C MET A 177 1.29 4.94 -20.64
N ASP A 178 1.36 4.26 -21.77
CA ASP A 178 0.34 3.31 -22.24
C ASP A 178 -1.11 3.85 -22.13
N ASP A 179 -1.31 5.13 -22.51
CA ASP A 179 -2.58 5.88 -22.49
C ASP A 179 -3.26 6.00 -21.10
N THR A 180 -2.52 5.85 -20.02
CA THR A 180 -3.03 6.00 -18.65
C THR A 180 -2.33 7.11 -17.88
N VAL A 181 -2.97 7.62 -16.82
CA VAL A 181 -2.35 8.57 -15.90
C VAL A 181 -1.27 7.88 -15.06
N HIS A 182 -0.14 8.55 -14.86
CA HIS A 182 0.87 8.13 -13.90
C HIS A 182 0.87 9.03 -12.67
N VAL A 183 0.80 8.39 -11.49
CA VAL A 183 1.00 9.03 -10.20
C VAL A 183 2.32 8.52 -9.65
N MET A 184 3.29 9.41 -9.52
CA MET A 184 4.65 9.04 -9.12
C MET A 184 5.01 9.57 -7.75
N ASN A 185 5.81 8.79 -7.03
CA ASN A 185 6.39 9.15 -5.73
C ASN A 185 7.88 8.83 -5.73
N LEU A 186 8.73 9.80 -5.37
CA LEU A 186 10.14 9.52 -5.12
C LEU A 186 10.27 8.87 -3.74
N VAL A 187 10.63 7.58 -3.71
CA VAL A 187 10.67 6.75 -2.50
C VAL A 187 12.08 6.45 -2.01
N GLU A 188 13.10 6.84 -2.78
CA GLU A 188 14.51 6.85 -2.40
C GLU A 188 15.30 7.87 -3.23
N GLY A 189 16.36 8.45 -2.64
CA GLY A 189 17.14 9.53 -3.21
C GLY A 189 16.59 10.90 -2.81
N ARG A 190 17.34 11.96 -3.11
CA ARG A 190 16.97 13.32 -2.72
C ARG A 190 15.97 13.96 -3.67
N SER A 191 16.25 13.86 -4.96
CA SER A 191 15.39 14.42 -6.01
C SER A 191 15.58 13.74 -7.36
N ALA A 192 14.58 13.90 -8.23
CA ALA A 192 14.62 13.49 -9.62
C ALA A 192 13.96 14.55 -10.50
N ARG A 193 14.54 14.80 -11.68
CA ARG A 193 13.95 15.69 -12.67
C ARG A 193 13.09 14.90 -13.65
N ILE A 194 11.90 15.40 -13.90
CA ILE A 194 10.95 14.84 -14.88
C ILE A 194 10.96 15.73 -16.11
N GLU A 195 11.26 15.15 -17.25
CA GLU A 195 11.43 15.86 -18.51
C GLU A 195 10.42 15.40 -19.56
N SER A 196 9.87 16.36 -20.30
CA SER A 196 9.11 16.09 -21.51
C SER A 196 10.03 15.62 -22.63
N MET A 197 9.59 14.63 -23.41
CA MET A 197 10.32 14.16 -24.59
C MET A 197 10.04 15.01 -25.83
N ASP A 198 8.91 15.71 -25.86
CA ASP A 198 8.42 16.50 -27.00
C ASP A 198 8.27 18.01 -26.69
N GLY A 199 8.60 18.42 -25.48
CA GLY A 199 8.46 19.82 -25.05
C GLY A 199 7.03 20.19 -24.63
N SER A 200 6.13 19.24 -24.45
CA SER A 200 4.72 19.49 -24.06
C SER A 200 4.57 20.09 -22.66
N PHE A 201 5.57 19.94 -21.81
CA PHE A 201 5.63 20.57 -20.49
C PHE A 201 7.05 21.01 -20.12
N ALA A 202 7.18 22.00 -19.23
CA ALA A 202 8.46 22.40 -18.67
C ALA A 202 8.95 21.35 -17.66
N ALA A 203 10.24 21.00 -17.71
CA ALA A 203 10.81 20.06 -16.76
C ALA A 203 10.59 20.54 -15.32
N PHE A 204 10.28 19.60 -14.42
CA PHE A 204 10.09 19.87 -13.01
C PHE A 204 10.82 18.85 -12.14
N THR A 205 11.06 19.19 -10.88
CA THR A 205 11.78 18.34 -9.93
C THR A 205 10.78 17.76 -8.92
N VAL A 206 10.93 16.46 -8.63
CA VAL A 206 10.22 15.74 -7.57
C VAL A 206 11.24 15.39 -6.49
N HIS A 207 10.94 15.73 -5.24
CA HIS A 207 11.79 15.42 -4.10
C HIS A 207 11.30 14.17 -3.35
N TYR A 208 12.12 13.67 -2.43
CA TYR A 208 11.76 12.54 -1.59
C TYR A 208 10.39 12.74 -0.91
N ALA A 209 9.56 11.70 -0.97
CA ALA A 209 8.20 11.64 -0.45
C ALA A 209 7.18 12.60 -1.10
N GLU A 210 7.57 13.33 -2.15
CA GLU A 210 6.60 14.12 -2.94
C GLU A 210 5.85 13.23 -3.94
N THR A 211 4.62 13.65 -4.23
CA THR A 211 3.75 13.04 -5.24
C THR A 211 3.61 13.98 -6.43
N ALA A 212 3.81 13.48 -7.64
CA ALA A 212 3.53 14.19 -8.87
C ALA A 212 2.60 13.37 -9.78
N ILE A 213 1.83 14.08 -10.60
CA ILE A 213 0.89 13.47 -11.55
C ILE A 213 1.32 13.85 -12.96
N VAL A 214 1.47 12.84 -13.83
CA VAL A 214 1.68 13.00 -15.26
C VAL A 214 0.43 12.56 -16.00
N PRO A 215 -0.27 13.47 -16.70
CA PRO A 215 -1.47 13.14 -17.45
C PRO A 215 -1.19 12.22 -18.64
N ALA A 216 -2.12 11.34 -18.99
CA ALA A 216 -2.00 10.39 -20.12
C ALA A 216 -1.62 11.07 -21.46
N ALA A 217 -2.09 12.30 -21.70
CA ALA A 217 -1.79 13.08 -22.90
C ALA A 217 -0.28 13.36 -23.14
N VAL A 218 0.57 13.19 -22.12
CA VAL A 218 2.03 13.33 -22.25
C VAL A 218 2.63 12.18 -23.07
N GLY A 219 2.06 10.99 -23.01
CA GLY A 219 2.48 9.81 -23.74
C GLY A 219 3.83 9.23 -23.31
N THR A 220 4.88 10.05 -23.28
CA THR A 220 6.24 9.62 -22.90
C THR A 220 6.97 10.74 -22.16
N TYR A 221 7.66 10.37 -21.07
CA TYR A 221 8.50 11.29 -20.31
C TYR A 221 9.79 10.60 -19.86
N ARG A 222 10.73 11.38 -19.33
CA ARG A 222 12.00 10.88 -18.84
C ARG A 222 12.17 11.19 -17.36
N ILE A 223 12.63 10.20 -16.59
CA ILE A 223 13.07 10.36 -15.21
C ILE A 223 14.58 10.49 -15.21
N VAL A 224 15.09 11.55 -14.61
CA VAL A 224 16.53 11.87 -14.58
C VAL A 224 16.97 12.02 -13.13
N PRO A 225 17.72 11.05 -12.56
CA PRO A 225 18.39 11.22 -11.28
C PRO A 225 19.37 12.39 -11.29
N GLU A 226 19.69 12.95 -10.13
CA GLU A 226 20.86 13.84 -10.03
C GLU A 226 22.14 13.06 -10.33
N GLU A 227 23.16 13.75 -10.87
CA GLU A 227 24.40 13.12 -11.27
C GLU A 227 25.09 12.42 -10.09
N GLY A 228 25.40 11.14 -10.28
CA GLY A 228 26.05 10.28 -9.27
C GLY A 228 25.12 9.76 -8.19
N GLU A 229 23.81 10.06 -8.23
CA GLU A 229 22.83 9.54 -7.28
C GLU A 229 22.05 8.34 -7.85
N MET A 230 21.70 7.40 -6.96
CA MET A 230 20.72 6.36 -7.22
C MET A 230 19.40 6.75 -6.59
N ILE A 231 18.32 6.60 -7.35
CA ILE A 231 16.97 6.88 -6.87
C ILE A 231 16.05 5.65 -7.01
N ARG A 232 14.95 5.66 -6.25
CA ARG A 232 13.79 4.80 -6.54
C ARG A 232 12.55 5.67 -6.72
N MET A 233 11.90 5.50 -7.86
CA MET A 233 10.63 6.12 -8.20
C MET A 233 9.55 5.04 -8.27
N LEU A 234 8.49 5.19 -7.48
CA LEU A 234 7.30 4.35 -7.57
C LEU A 234 6.26 5.04 -8.44
N VAL A 235 5.76 4.37 -9.45
CA VAL A 235 4.77 4.90 -10.38
C VAL A 235 3.52 4.01 -10.34
N ALA A 236 2.40 4.61 -9.95
CA ALA A 236 1.09 3.98 -9.99
C ALA A 236 0.34 4.38 -11.27
N SER A 237 -0.33 3.43 -11.89
CA SER A 237 -1.16 3.62 -13.08
C SER A 237 -2.43 2.79 -13.00
N VAL A 238 -3.41 3.06 -13.88
CA VAL A 238 -4.62 2.26 -14.02
C VAL A 238 -4.39 1.24 -15.12
N ARG A 239 -4.79 -0.02 -14.88
CA ARG A 239 -4.74 -1.11 -15.88
C ARG A 239 -5.87 -0.97 -16.89
#